data_b9e5d7c11ea4f08ebe51b5080bcbb507
#
_entry.id   b9e5d7c11ea4f08ebe51b5080bcbb507
#
_cell.length_a   1.000
_cell.length_b   1.000
_cell.length_c   1.000
_cell.angle_alpha   90.00
_cell.angle_beta   90.00
_cell.angle_gamma   90.00
#
_symmetry.space_group_name_H-M   'P 1'
#
loop_
_entity.id
_entity.type
_entity.pdbx_description
1 polymer ?
#
loop_
_entity_poly.entity_id
_entity_poly.type
_entity_poly.pdbx_seq_one_letter_code
_entity_poly.pdbx_strand_id
1 'polypeptide(L)'
;MKQAKKIFTRILMNNWGGIDHQVLCLNEYVNLFSGKSGSGKSSVMDAMQVVLYGSVGNDFLNRAADDSANKRSVLSYLRGEQKDGTANRENQDFYAHIVLEIQDTGRKSYTCIGAVFEVGKNDMDLKRFRFFSHAGKFPEDEYVTVSGIPYSIAQIQKLVQIRKLCETRKQSADNRGRGELNRIYPSREAYLNIVNDIIFGYVDAGRFKTMQKSAIALRMTKGTSQFIKDYMFPKSKEDT
;
A
#
# COMPACT_ATOMS: atom_id res chain seq x y z
N MET A 1 18.79 22.66 -11.07
CA MET A 1 17.44 22.48 -10.48
C MET A 1 17.29 21.04 -10.05
N LYS A 2 16.89 20.73 -8.80
CA LYS A 2 16.58 19.35 -8.42
C LYS A 2 15.32 18.90 -9.17
N GLN A 3 15.40 17.75 -9.83
CA GLN A 3 14.26 17.18 -10.53
C GLN A 3 13.13 16.87 -9.54
N ALA A 4 11.90 17.26 -9.88
CA ALA A 4 10.72 16.94 -9.06
C ALA A 4 10.52 15.42 -9.00
N LYS A 5 10.31 14.89 -7.79
CA LYS A 5 10.18 13.45 -7.53
C LYS A 5 8.95 13.16 -6.70
N LYS A 6 8.45 11.94 -6.80
CA LYS A 6 7.48 11.34 -5.89
C LYS A 6 8.23 10.36 -4.99
N ILE A 7 8.19 10.58 -3.69
CA ILE A 7 8.87 9.73 -2.71
C ILE A 7 7.89 9.22 -1.66
N PHE A 8 8.04 7.97 -1.27
CA PHE A 8 7.34 7.44 -0.11
C PHE A 8 8.00 7.97 1.15
N THR A 9 7.23 8.58 2.03
CA THR A 9 7.75 9.18 3.27
C THR A 9 7.42 8.35 4.50
N ARG A 10 6.23 7.72 4.52
CA ARG A 10 5.79 6.88 5.64
C ARG A 10 4.87 5.75 5.15
N ILE A 11 4.90 4.64 5.87
CA ILE A 11 3.87 3.62 5.82
C ILE A 11 3.25 3.45 7.19
N LEU A 12 1.92 3.39 7.23
CA LEU A 12 1.14 3.11 8.43
C LEU A 12 0.44 1.76 8.26
N MET A 13 0.46 0.96 9.31
CA MET A 13 -0.23 -0.32 9.40
C MET A 13 -0.99 -0.37 10.72
N ASN A 14 -2.32 -0.57 10.64
CA ASN A 14 -3.20 -0.83 11.76
C ASN A 14 -3.79 -2.22 11.60
N ASN A 15 -3.61 -3.10 12.59
CA ASN A 15 -4.11 -4.47 12.60
C ASN A 15 -3.67 -5.30 11.38
N TRP A 16 -2.39 -5.24 11.02
CA TRP A 16 -1.81 -5.97 9.90
C TRP A 16 -0.77 -7.01 10.36
N GLY A 17 -1.02 -8.29 10.12
CA GLY A 17 -0.18 -9.37 10.62
C GLY A 17 -0.10 -9.34 12.15
N GLY A 18 1.10 -9.48 12.69
CA GLY A 18 1.37 -9.31 14.13
C GLY A 18 1.46 -7.86 14.59
N ILE A 19 1.15 -6.88 13.71
CA ILE A 19 1.28 -5.45 14.00
C ILE A 19 -0.10 -4.91 14.37
N ASP A 20 -0.24 -4.37 15.57
CA ASP A 20 -1.49 -3.72 15.99
C ASP A 20 -1.53 -2.27 15.53
N HIS A 21 -0.43 -1.53 15.73
CA HIS A 21 -0.27 -0.16 15.21
C HIS A 21 1.20 0.13 14.99
N GLN A 22 1.56 0.58 13.79
CA GLN A 22 2.93 1.00 13.49
C GLN A 22 2.99 2.01 12.35
N VAL A 23 3.80 3.05 12.54
CA VAL A 23 4.22 3.97 11.48
C VAL A 23 5.72 3.82 11.27
N LEU A 24 6.13 3.54 10.04
CA LEU A 24 7.53 3.49 9.65
C LEU A 24 7.85 4.69 8.74
N CYS A 25 8.89 5.43 9.10
CA CYS A 25 9.46 6.46 8.23
C CYS A 25 10.31 5.81 7.15
N LEU A 26 10.17 6.28 5.92
CA LEU A 26 10.89 5.76 4.76
C LEU A 26 11.87 6.82 4.26
N ASN A 27 13.07 6.38 3.89
CA ASN A 27 14.07 7.20 3.23
C ASN A 27 13.82 7.27 1.73
N GLU A 28 14.28 8.34 1.10
CA GLU A 28 14.09 8.61 -0.33
C GLU A 28 14.68 7.53 -1.25
N TYR A 29 15.85 6.99 -0.91
CA TYR A 29 16.60 6.12 -1.82
C TYR A 29 16.63 4.65 -1.39
N VAL A 30 17.01 4.38 -0.16
CA VAL A 30 17.21 3.01 0.33
C VAL A 30 16.59 2.85 1.71
N ASN A 31 15.82 1.79 1.88
CA ASN A 31 15.26 1.35 3.15
C ASN A 31 15.69 -0.11 3.38
N LEU A 32 16.39 -0.34 4.48
CA LEU A 32 16.83 -1.68 4.86
C LEU A 32 16.03 -2.18 6.05
N PHE A 33 15.27 -3.25 5.84
CA PHE A 33 14.56 -3.95 6.90
C PHE A 33 15.40 -5.16 7.34
N SER A 34 15.98 -5.11 8.53
CA SER A 34 16.75 -6.21 9.11
C SER A 34 16.10 -6.72 10.39
N GLY A 35 16.36 -7.97 10.74
CA GLY A 35 15.81 -8.58 11.94
C GLY A 35 15.73 -10.11 11.83
N LYS A 36 15.42 -10.78 12.95
CA LYS A 36 15.26 -12.23 13.02
C LYS A 36 14.09 -12.72 12.12
N SER A 37 14.07 -14.01 11.81
CA SER A 37 12.89 -14.62 11.15
C SER A 37 11.64 -14.38 12.01
N GLY A 38 10.53 -14.05 11.36
CA GLY A 38 9.27 -13.72 12.07
C GLY A 38 9.14 -12.28 12.57
N SER A 39 10.14 -11.41 12.40
CA SER A 39 10.09 -10.01 12.87
C SER A 39 9.22 -9.06 12.03
N GLY A 40 8.42 -9.56 11.10
CA GLY A 40 7.48 -8.75 10.32
C GLY A 40 8.05 -8.07 9.05
N LYS A 41 9.32 -8.31 8.66
CA LYS A 41 9.91 -7.71 7.45
C LYS A 41 9.08 -7.96 6.19
N SER A 42 8.70 -9.22 5.97
CA SER A 42 7.84 -9.60 4.83
C SER A 42 6.46 -8.98 4.94
N SER A 43 5.92 -8.84 6.15
CA SER A 43 4.60 -8.22 6.38
C SER A 43 4.57 -6.76 5.93
N VAL A 44 5.64 -5.99 6.13
CA VAL A 44 5.76 -4.62 5.62
C VAL A 44 5.76 -4.59 4.10
N MET A 45 6.53 -5.49 3.46
CA MET A 45 6.58 -5.57 1.99
C MET A 45 5.23 -5.98 1.41
N ASP A 46 4.56 -6.96 2.02
CA ASP A 46 3.24 -7.40 1.61
C ASP A 46 2.19 -6.29 1.77
N ALA A 47 2.26 -5.51 2.87
CA ALA A 47 1.41 -4.35 3.07
C ALA A 47 1.57 -3.32 1.94
N MET A 48 2.80 -2.97 1.59
CA MET A 48 3.09 -2.06 0.48
C MET A 48 2.50 -2.58 -0.83
N GLN A 49 2.64 -3.88 -1.11
CA GLN A 49 2.12 -4.49 -2.35
C GLN A 49 0.60 -4.42 -2.44
N VAL A 50 -0.11 -4.69 -1.35
CA VAL A 50 -1.59 -4.58 -1.33
C VAL A 50 -2.02 -3.20 -1.78
N VAL A 51 -1.40 -2.15 -1.27
CA VAL A 51 -1.75 -0.77 -1.62
C VAL A 51 -1.28 -0.41 -3.03
N LEU A 52 -0.04 -0.73 -3.40
CA LEU A 52 0.51 -0.36 -4.71
C LEU A 52 -0.14 -1.09 -5.88
N TYR A 53 -0.58 -2.34 -5.67
CA TYR A 53 -1.29 -3.10 -6.71
C TYR A 53 -2.81 -2.97 -6.65
N GLY A 54 -3.34 -2.35 -5.60
CA GLY A 54 -4.78 -2.28 -5.39
C GLY A 54 -5.41 -3.68 -5.35
N SER A 55 -4.74 -4.65 -4.77
CA SER A 55 -5.16 -6.05 -4.82
C SER A 55 -5.10 -6.71 -3.46
N VAL A 56 -6.14 -7.48 -3.17
CA VAL A 56 -6.25 -8.36 -2.00
C VAL A 56 -6.13 -9.84 -2.38
N GLY A 57 -5.75 -10.12 -3.62
CA GLY A 57 -5.57 -11.50 -4.09
C GLY A 57 -4.28 -12.14 -3.57
N ASN A 58 -4.31 -13.44 -3.37
CA ASN A 58 -3.20 -14.22 -2.81
C ASN A 58 -1.96 -14.29 -3.74
N ASP A 59 -2.08 -13.88 -4.99
CA ASP A 59 -1.01 -13.99 -6.00
C ASP A 59 0.21 -13.12 -5.71
N PHE A 60 0.08 -12.15 -4.80
CA PHE A 60 1.12 -11.18 -4.49
C PHE A 60 1.75 -11.39 -3.10
N LEU A 61 1.06 -12.06 -2.21
CA LEU A 61 1.51 -12.28 -0.85
C LEU A 61 2.43 -13.49 -0.78
N ASN A 62 3.50 -13.41 -0.01
CA ASN A 62 4.39 -14.54 0.34
C ASN A 62 5.16 -15.22 -0.81
N ARG A 63 5.62 -14.51 -1.82
CA ARG A 63 6.57 -15.11 -2.78
C ARG A 63 7.98 -15.37 -2.24
N ALA A 64 8.27 -14.92 -1.03
CA ALA A 64 9.54 -15.22 -0.37
C ALA A 64 9.62 -16.63 0.23
N ALA A 65 8.49 -17.33 0.39
CA ALA A 65 8.45 -18.71 0.83
C ALA A 65 8.19 -19.61 -0.39
N ASP A 66 9.16 -20.47 -0.69
CA ASP A 66 9.13 -21.44 -1.81
C ASP A 66 8.07 -22.56 -1.65
N ASP A 67 7.27 -22.50 -0.59
CA ASP A 67 6.24 -23.47 -0.30
C ASP A 67 4.93 -23.07 -0.95
N SER A 68 4.67 -23.66 -2.13
CA SER A 68 3.38 -23.59 -2.84
C SER A 68 2.19 -24.10 -2.00
N ALA A 69 2.45 -24.71 -0.85
CA ALA A 69 1.43 -25.31 0.02
C ALA A 69 0.77 -24.31 1.01
N ASN A 70 1.38 -23.14 1.31
CA ASN A 70 0.89 -22.22 2.35
C ASN A 70 0.79 -20.78 1.86
N LYS A 71 -0.01 -20.53 0.83
CA LYS A 71 -0.35 -19.16 0.41
C LYS A 71 -1.25 -18.52 1.46
N ARG A 72 -0.70 -17.59 2.25
CA ARG A 72 -1.49 -16.79 3.18
C ARG A 72 -2.45 -15.88 2.41
N SER A 73 -3.71 -15.87 2.80
CA SER A 73 -4.69 -14.90 2.31
C SER A 73 -4.50 -13.54 3.00
N VAL A 74 -5.03 -12.47 2.40
CA VAL A 74 -5.06 -11.16 3.09
C VAL A 74 -5.86 -11.26 4.39
N LEU A 75 -6.93 -12.06 4.43
CA LEU A 75 -7.70 -12.29 5.65
C LEU A 75 -6.85 -12.92 6.76
N SER A 76 -6.02 -13.91 6.41
CA SER A 76 -5.06 -14.54 7.32
C SER A 76 -4.05 -13.51 7.88
N TYR A 77 -3.55 -12.60 7.03
CA TYR A 77 -2.71 -11.50 7.49
C TYR A 77 -3.45 -10.56 8.44
N LEU A 78 -4.66 -10.15 8.10
CA LEU A 78 -5.47 -9.26 8.93
C LEU A 78 -5.76 -9.87 10.30
N ARG A 79 -6.02 -11.17 10.38
CA ARG A 79 -6.19 -11.90 11.64
C ARG A 79 -4.88 -12.11 12.42
N GLY A 80 -3.75 -11.94 11.77
CA GLY A 80 -2.45 -12.22 12.36
C GLY A 80 -2.25 -13.70 12.63
N GLU A 81 -2.71 -14.58 11.72
CA GLU A 81 -2.55 -16.02 11.82
C GLU A 81 -1.09 -16.42 11.85
N GLN A 82 -0.73 -17.33 12.74
CA GLN A 82 0.60 -17.88 12.91
C GLN A 82 0.70 -19.30 12.31
N LYS A 83 1.90 -19.82 12.23
CA LYS A 83 2.14 -21.15 11.65
C LYS A 83 1.51 -22.30 12.45
N ASP A 84 1.29 -22.09 13.75
CA ASP A 84 0.66 -23.04 14.65
C ASP A 84 -0.88 -23.03 14.59
N GLY A 85 -1.46 -22.20 13.72
CA GLY A 85 -2.91 -22.06 13.56
C GLY A 85 -3.55 -21.09 14.53
N THR A 86 -2.80 -20.47 15.44
CA THR A 86 -3.33 -19.41 16.30
C THR A 86 -3.44 -18.09 15.55
N ALA A 87 -4.31 -17.20 15.97
CA ALA A 87 -4.48 -15.87 15.39
C ALA A 87 -4.56 -14.78 16.47
N ASN A 88 -3.87 -13.66 16.24
CA ASN A 88 -3.86 -12.55 17.21
C ASN A 88 -5.26 -11.93 17.39
N ARG A 89 -6.08 -11.95 16.31
CA ARG A 89 -7.43 -11.38 16.27
C ARG A 89 -8.46 -12.44 15.92
N GLU A 90 -8.43 -13.53 16.69
CA GLU A 90 -9.38 -14.61 16.56
C GLU A 90 -10.72 -14.24 17.22
N ASN A 91 -11.82 -14.64 16.60
CA ASN A 91 -13.19 -14.51 17.14
C ASN A 91 -13.62 -13.06 17.51
N GLN A 92 -13.08 -12.05 16.86
CA GLN A 92 -13.46 -10.65 17.08
C GLN A 92 -13.73 -9.89 15.78
N ASP A 93 -14.60 -8.89 15.86
CA ASP A 93 -14.80 -7.92 14.81
C ASP A 93 -13.74 -6.83 14.94
N PHE A 94 -13.10 -6.43 13.84
CA PHE A 94 -12.09 -5.37 13.85
C PHE A 94 -11.95 -4.65 12.52
N TYR A 95 -11.28 -3.49 12.57
CA TYR A 95 -10.89 -2.71 11.41
C TYR A 95 -9.38 -2.73 11.24
N ALA A 96 -8.92 -2.60 10.01
CA ALA A 96 -7.51 -2.57 9.70
C ALA A 96 -7.20 -1.58 8.57
N HIS A 97 -5.98 -1.04 8.55
CA HIS A 97 -5.51 -0.13 7.51
C HIS A 97 -4.10 -0.44 7.09
N ILE A 98 -3.85 -0.18 5.81
CA ILE A 98 -2.50 0.01 5.27
C ILE A 98 -2.54 1.32 4.50
N VAL A 99 -1.68 2.27 4.86
CA VAL A 99 -1.64 3.58 4.21
C VAL A 99 -0.20 3.98 3.90
N LEU A 100 0.05 4.40 2.67
CA LEU A 100 1.30 4.97 2.20
C LEU A 100 1.17 6.48 2.06
N GLU A 101 2.09 7.23 2.63
CA GLU A 101 2.23 8.67 2.44
C GLU A 101 3.28 8.95 1.38
N ILE A 102 2.92 9.78 0.41
CA ILE A 102 3.74 10.14 -0.75
C ILE A 102 3.95 11.65 -0.74
N GLN A 103 5.18 12.08 -0.85
CA GLN A 103 5.54 13.48 -1.04
C GLN A 103 5.85 13.77 -2.51
N ASP A 104 5.21 14.79 -3.07
CA ASP A 104 5.62 15.43 -4.30
C ASP A 104 6.63 16.53 -3.95
N THR A 105 7.90 16.33 -4.26
CA THR A 105 8.97 17.27 -3.91
C THR A 105 8.91 18.56 -4.74
N GLY A 106 8.36 18.50 -5.96
CA GLY A 106 8.19 19.67 -6.82
C GLY A 106 7.09 20.60 -6.32
N ARG A 107 5.94 20.04 -5.97
CA ARG A 107 4.78 20.79 -5.45
C ARG A 107 4.83 21.00 -3.93
N LYS A 108 5.79 20.41 -3.24
CA LYS A 108 5.90 20.40 -1.76
C LYS A 108 4.60 19.95 -1.08
N SER A 109 3.92 18.99 -1.67
CA SER A 109 2.61 18.50 -1.22
C SER A 109 2.65 17.01 -0.90
N TYR A 110 1.69 16.56 -0.11
CA TYR A 110 1.55 15.17 0.30
C TYR A 110 0.25 14.59 -0.21
N THR A 111 0.25 13.28 -0.42
CA THR A 111 -0.93 12.48 -0.77
C THR A 111 -0.82 11.15 -0.06
N CYS A 112 -1.91 10.66 0.49
CA CYS A 112 -2.00 9.33 1.07
C CYS A 112 -2.82 8.43 0.16
N ILE A 113 -2.35 7.19 -0.02
CA ILE A 113 -3.09 6.10 -0.66
C ILE A 113 -3.17 4.94 0.31
N GLY A 114 -4.29 4.22 0.34
CA GLY A 114 -4.42 3.15 1.30
C GLY A 114 -5.57 2.20 1.04
N ALA A 115 -5.62 1.19 1.89
CA ALA A 115 -6.70 0.23 1.99
C ALA A 115 -7.26 0.23 3.40
N VAL A 116 -8.58 0.14 3.51
CA VAL A 116 -9.31 -0.05 4.77
C VAL A 116 -10.09 -1.34 4.69
N PHE A 117 -10.06 -2.11 5.76
CA PHE A 117 -10.68 -3.42 5.88
C PHE A 117 -11.60 -3.46 7.09
N GLU A 118 -12.74 -4.13 6.93
CA GLU A 118 -13.63 -4.50 8.03
C GLU A 118 -13.75 -6.01 8.06
N VAL A 119 -13.32 -6.62 9.15
CA VAL A 119 -13.30 -8.07 9.32
C VAL A 119 -14.25 -8.45 10.43
N GLY A 120 -15.21 -9.29 10.11
CA GLY A 120 -16.11 -9.91 11.09
C GLY A 120 -15.51 -11.19 11.67
N LYS A 121 -15.87 -11.49 12.92
CA LYS A 121 -15.39 -12.69 13.62
C LYS A 121 -15.62 -14.00 12.87
N ASN A 122 -16.71 -14.09 12.12
CA ASN A 122 -17.12 -15.28 11.37
C ASN A 122 -16.82 -15.19 9.87
N ASP A 123 -16.09 -14.15 9.41
CA ASP A 123 -15.82 -14.01 7.98
C ASP A 123 -14.85 -15.11 7.51
N MET A 124 -15.26 -15.88 6.52
CA MET A 124 -14.41 -16.89 5.86
C MET A 124 -13.64 -16.28 4.69
N ASP A 125 -14.13 -15.17 4.13
CA ASP A 125 -13.56 -14.44 3.02
C ASP A 125 -13.54 -12.94 3.31
N LEU A 126 -12.58 -12.23 2.70
CA LEU A 126 -12.51 -10.78 2.80
C LEU A 126 -13.53 -10.11 1.88
N LYS A 127 -14.67 -9.70 2.42
CA LYS A 127 -15.78 -9.10 1.67
C LYS A 127 -15.84 -7.58 1.77
N ARG A 128 -15.44 -7.02 2.93
CA ARG A 128 -15.60 -5.60 3.25
C ARG A 128 -14.24 -4.92 3.28
N PHE A 129 -13.86 -4.34 2.16
CA PHE A 129 -12.66 -3.50 2.05
C PHE A 129 -12.86 -2.42 0.99
N ARG A 130 -12.09 -1.35 1.08
CA ARG A 130 -12.06 -0.27 0.09
C ARG A 130 -10.65 0.27 -0.03
N PHE A 131 -10.30 0.63 -1.25
CA PHE A 131 -9.13 1.49 -1.48
C PHE A 131 -9.55 2.94 -1.43
N PHE A 132 -8.66 3.79 -0.94
CA PHE A 132 -8.92 5.22 -0.82
C PHE A 132 -7.66 6.03 -1.08
N SER A 133 -7.86 7.30 -1.35
CA SER A 133 -6.80 8.30 -1.32
C SER A 133 -7.30 9.62 -0.74
N HIS A 134 -6.37 10.42 -0.24
CA HIS A 134 -6.64 11.78 0.15
C HIS A 134 -5.42 12.66 0.03
N ALA A 135 -5.63 13.97 -0.19
CA ALA A 135 -4.59 14.98 -0.14
C ALA A 135 -4.11 15.23 1.29
N GLY A 136 -2.84 15.62 1.43
CA GLY A 136 -2.21 15.92 2.71
C GLY A 136 -1.52 14.72 3.35
N LYS A 137 -0.93 14.98 4.52
CA LYS A 137 -0.27 13.96 5.34
C LYS A 137 -1.27 13.05 6.05
N PHE A 138 -0.78 12.03 6.74
CA PHE A 138 -1.58 11.28 7.70
C PHE A 138 -2.30 12.25 8.65
N PRO A 139 -3.54 11.97 9.06
CA PRO A 139 -4.17 12.69 10.14
C PRO A 139 -3.36 12.50 11.44
N GLU A 140 -3.49 13.44 12.38
CA GLU A 140 -2.74 13.39 13.65
C GLU A 140 -3.08 12.18 14.50
N ASP A 141 -4.30 11.69 14.39
CA ASP A 141 -4.78 10.48 15.07
C ASP A 141 -4.40 9.18 14.37
N GLU A 142 -3.66 9.24 13.24
CA GLU A 142 -3.17 8.08 12.50
C GLU A 142 -4.27 7.06 12.17
N TYR A 143 -5.47 7.56 11.85
CA TYR A 143 -6.70 6.80 11.54
C TYR A 143 -7.20 5.91 12.70
N VAL A 144 -6.96 6.33 13.93
CA VAL A 144 -7.43 5.65 15.14
C VAL A 144 -8.35 6.57 15.92
N THR A 145 -9.38 6.04 16.52
CA THR A 145 -10.27 6.81 17.41
C THR A 145 -9.58 7.10 18.75
N VAL A 146 -10.14 7.99 19.53
CA VAL A 146 -9.66 8.28 20.90
C VAL A 146 -9.58 7.03 21.78
N SER A 147 -10.42 6.02 21.49
CA SER A 147 -10.41 4.72 22.18
C SER A 147 -9.40 3.73 21.59
N GLY A 148 -8.55 4.13 20.67
CA GLY A 148 -7.54 3.27 20.06
C GLY A 148 -8.06 2.29 19.00
N ILE A 149 -9.32 2.45 18.56
CA ILE A 149 -9.92 1.60 17.53
C ILE A 149 -9.63 2.19 16.15
N PRO A 150 -9.06 1.41 15.21
CA PRO A 150 -8.87 1.86 13.83
C PRO A 150 -10.19 2.28 13.16
N TYR A 151 -10.15 3.26 12.26
CA TYR A 151 -11.34 3.79 11.60
C TYR A 151 -12.04 2.72 10.74
N SER A 152 -13.37 2.71 10.78
CA SER A 152 -14.22 1.97 9.84
C SER A 152 -14.17 2.58 8.43
N ILE A 153 -14.70 1.86 7.44
CA ILE A 153 -14.90 2.38 6.07
C ILE A 153 -15.71 3.70 6.09
N ALA A 154 -16.74 3.77 6.92
CA ALA A 154 -17.58 4.97 7.05
C ALA A 154 -16.81 6.16 7.61
N GLN A 155 -15.92 5.95 8.57
CA GLN A 155 -15.06 7.01 9.14
C GLN A 155 -14.00 7.48 8.13
N ILE A 156 -13.38 6.58 7.37
CA ILE A 156 -12.48 6.93 6.25
C ILE A 156 -13.25 7.74 5.19
N GLN A 157 -14.49 7.35 4.86
CA GLN A 157 -15.32 8.09 3.92
C GLN A 157 -15.61 9.52 4.40
N LYS A 158 -15.90 9.69 5.67
CA LYS A 158 -16.10 11.02 6.29
C LYS A 158 -14.81 11.86 6.23
N LEU A 159 -13.67 11.29 6.58
CA LEU A 159 -12.37 11.94 6.48
C LEU A 159 -12.10 12.46 5.05
N VAL A 160 -12.27 11.61 4.06
CA VAL A 160 -12.06 11.92 2.65
C VAL A 160 -13.01 13.03 2.18
N GLN A 161 -14.28 13.01 2.59
CA GLN A 161 -15.25 14.06 2.28
C GLN A 161 -14.85 15.41 2.89
N ILE A 162 -14.43 15.44 4.15
CA ILE A 162 -13.95 16.66 4.81
C ILE A 162 -12.74 17.22 4.06
N ARG A 163 -11.76 16.39 3.71
CA ARG A 163 -10.59 16.82 2.96
C ARG A 163 -10.94 17.34 1.57
N LYS A 164 -11.89 16.72 0.89
CA LYS A 164 -12.40 17.19 -0.40
C LYS A 164 -12.98 18.60 -0.29
N LEU A 165 -13.81 18.85 0.72
CA LEU A 165 -14.37 20.20 0.98
C LEU A 165 -13.30 21.23 1.29
N CYS A 166 -12.27 20.88 2.07
CA CYS A 166 -11.15 21.75 2.40
C CYS A 166 -10.33 22.12 1.15
N GLU A 167 -10.04 21.17 0.26
CA GLU A 167 -9.31 21.42 -0.99
C GLU A 167 -10.13 22.24 -1.99
N THR A 168 -11.44 22.04 -2.06
CA THR A 168 -12.34 22.84 -2.93
C THR A 168 -12.38 24.31 -2.49
N ARG A 169 -12.25 24.59 -1.20
CA ARG A 169 -12.21 25.97 -0.66
C ARG A 169 -10.87 26.67 -0.93
N LYS A 170 -9.79 25.94 -1.12
CA LYS A 170 -8.46 26.47 -1.44
C LYS A 170 -8.31 26.71 -2.95
N GLN A 171 -9.23 27.45 -3.57
CA GLN A 171 -9.23 27.76 -5.00
C GLN A 171 -7.99 28.56 -5.43
N SER A 172 -6.88 27.87 -5.69
CA SER A 172 -5.79 28.43 -6.48
C SER A 172 -5.66 27.61 -7.77
N ALA A 173 -5.22 28.27 -8.85
CA ALA A 173 -5.04 27.65 -10.15
C ALA A 173 -4.13 26.41 -10.13
N ASP A 174 -3.29 26.28 -9.11
CA ASP A 174 -2.33 25.19 -8.90
C ASP A 174 -2.95 23.93 -8.28
N ASN A 175 -4.19 23.99 -7.81
CA ASN A 175 -4.89 22.91 -7.12
C ASN A 175 -5.89 22.13 -8.02
N ARG A 176 -5.91 22.41 -9.32
CA ARG A 176 -6.77 21.66 -10.25
C ARG A 176 -6.43 20.17 -10.22
N GLY A 177 -7.41 19.34 -9.95
CA GLY A 177 -7.26 17.88 -9.87
C GLY A 177 -6.97 17.32 -8.47
N ARG A 178 -6.53 18.13 -7.49
CA ARG A 178 -6.29 17.61 -6.12
C ARG A 178 -7.56 17.24 -5.38
N GLY A 179 -8.68 17.87 -5.67
CA GLY A 179 -9.99 17.50 -5.13
C GLY A 179 -10.40 16.07 -5.53
N GLU A 180 -9.95 15.59 -6.68
CA GLU A 180 -10.21 14.24 -7.17
C GLU A 180 -9.42 13.16 -6.41
N LEU A 181 -8.31 13.55 -5.75
CA LEU A 181 -7.53 12.65 -4.91
C LEU A 181 -8.25 12.28 -3.61
N ASN A 182 -9.27 13.05 -3.20
CA ASN A 182 -10.01 12.79 -1.96
C ASN A 182 -11.23 11.93 -2.26
N ARG A 183 -11.04 10.59 -2.27
CA ARG A 183 -12.13 9.66 -2.58
C ARG A 183 -11.89 8.24 -2.07
N ILE A 184 -13.00 7.51 -1.92
CA ILE A 184 -13.02 6.06 -1.82
C ILE A 184 -13.35 5.51 -3.20
N TYR A 185 -12.68 4.45 -3.61
CA TYR A 185 -12.80 3.88 -4.94
C TYR A 185 -13.78 2.72 -4.98
N PRO A 186 -14.71 2.71 -5.95
CA PRO A 186 -15.67 1.63 -6.10
C PRO A 186 -15.02 0.35 -6.63
N SER A 187 -13.94 0.46 -7.39
CA SER A 187 -13.23 -0.67 -8.00
C SER A 187 -11.73 -0.50 -7.94
N ARG A 188 -11.01 -1.63 -8.08
CA ARG A 188 -9.56 -1.67 -8.22
C ARG A 188 -9.06 -0.83 -9.40
N GLU A 189 -9.74 -0.93 -10.53
CA GLU A 189 -9.35 -0.21 -11.75
C GLU A 189 -9.42 1.30 -11.55
N ALA A 190 -10.52 1.81 -10.99
CA ALA A 190 -10.68 3.22 -10.67
C ALA A 190 -9.58 3.72 -9.71
N TYR A 191 -9.17 2.90 -8.75
CA TYR A 191 -8.06 3.20 -7.84
C TYR A 191 -6.73 3.26 -8.57
N LEU A 192 -6.38 2.24 -9.36
CA LEU A 192 -5.11 2.16 -10.06
C LEU A 192 -4.95 3.26 -11.11
N ASN A 193 -6.01 3.66 -11.81
CA ASN A 193 -5.96 4.77 -12.75
C ASN A 193 -5.52 6.07 -12.06
N ILE A 194 -6.10 6.39 -10.89
CA ILE A 194 -5.70 7.58 -10.13
C ILE A 194 -4.27 7.46 -9.60
N VAL A 195 -3.89 6.29 -9.05
CA VAL A 195 -2.54 6.05 -8.52
C VAL A 195 -1.50 6.19 -9.63
N ASN A 196 -1.70 5.53 -10.76
CA ASN A 196 -0.72 5.51 -11.85
C ASN A 196 -0.67 6.84 -12.60
N ASP A 197 -1.81 7.44 -12.91
CA ASP A 197 -1.86 8.61 -13.78
C ASP A 197 -1.63 9.92 -13.02
N ILE A 198 -2.24 10.07 -11.85
CA ILE A 198 -2.21 11.34 -11.11
C ILE A 198 -1.11 11.33 -10.04
N ILE A 199 -1.02 10.27 -9.25
CA ILE A 199 -0.10 10.23 -8.11
C ILE A 199 1.32 9.94 -8.58
N PHE A 200 1.54 8.92 -9.41
CA PHE A 200 2.86 8.56 -9.90
C PHE A 200 3.25 9.28 -11.20
N GLY A 201 2.30 9.86 -11.93
CA GLY A 201 2.57 10.59 -13.16
C GLY A 201 2.78 9.70 -14.38
N TYR A 202 1.72 9.01 -14.78
CA TYR A 202 1.67 8.17 -16.00
C TYR A 202 2.63 6.99 -16.01
N VAL A 203 2.71 6.27 -14.89
CA VAL A 203 3.46 5.01 -14.82
C VAL A 203 2.66 3.90 -15.49
N ASP A 204 3.30 3.18 -16.41
CA ASP A 204 2.72 1.96 -16.98
C ASP A 204 2.55 0.90 -15.87
N ALA A 205 1.28 0.64 -15.50
CA ALA A 205 0.93 -0.27 -14.41
C ALA A 205 1.40 -1.71 -14.68
N GLY A 206 1.43 -2.15 -15.94
CA GLY A 206 1.89 -3.48 -16.34
C GLY A 206 3.39 -3.63 -16.13
N ARG A 207 4.17 -2.66 -16.61
CA ARG A 207 5.63 -2.60 -16.43
C ARG A 207 5.99 -2.51 -14.95
N PHE A 208 5.37 -1.61 -14.20
CA PHE A 208 5.60 -1.46 -12.77
C PHE A 208 5.34 -2.76 -12.00
N LYS A 209 4.22 -3.44 -12.29
CA LYS A 209 3.88 -4.74 -11.70
C LYS A 209 4.92 -5.82 -12.06
N THR A 210 5.38 -5.86 -13.30
CA THR A 210 6.40 -6.82 -13.75
C THR A 210 7.73 -6.57 -13.07
N MET A 211 8.18 -5.32 -13.03
CA MET A 211 9.42 -4.94 -12.36
C MET A 211 9.41 -5.28 -10.86
N GLN A 212 8.31 -4.98 -10.16
CA GLN A 212 8.19 -5.28 -8.74
C GLN A 212 8.14 -6.80 -8.48
N LYS A 213 7.40 -7.56 -9.28
CA LYS A 213 7.38 -9.02 -9.17
C LYS A 213 8.79 -9.62 -9.33
N SER A 214 9.54 -9.10 -10.28
CA SER A 214 10.92 -9.52 -10.53
C SER A 214 11.85 -9.11 -9.38
N ALA A 215 11.68 -7.89 -8.84
CA ALA A 215 12.48 -7.41 -7.72
C ALA A 215 12.26 -8.22 -6.42
N ILE A 216 11.02 -8.65 -6.16
CA ILE A 216 10.68 -9.45 -4.97
C ILE A 216 11.14 -10.90 -5.12
N ALA A 217 11.03 -11.46 -6.33
CA ALA A 217 11.49 -12.81 -6.66
C ALA A 217 13.00 -12.88 -6.92
N LEU A 218 13.75 -11.85 -6.56
CA LEU A 218 15.16 -11.68 -6.91
C LEU A 218 16.01 -12.74 -6.24
N ARG A 219 16.10 -13.91 -6.87
CA ARG A 219 17.18 -14.84 -6.66
C ARG A 219 18.28 -14.45 -7.63
N MET A 220 19.39 -13.95 -7.12
CA MET A 220 20.60 -13.72 -7.91
C MET A 220 21.22 -15.05 -8.35
N THR A 221 20.48 -15.83 -9.15
CA THR A 221 20.97 -17.09 -9.73
C THR A 221 21.88 -16.84 -10.94
N LYS A 222 21.81 -15.65 -11.52
CA LYS A 222 22.65 -15.18 -12.62
C LYS A 222 23.36 -13.90 -12.19
N GLY A 223 24.61 -13.74 -12.59
CA GLY A 223 25.44 -12.59 -12.18
C GLY A 223 24.75 -11.23 -12.36
N THR A 224 25.14 -10.24 -11.57
CA THR A 224 24.55 -8.89 -11.52
C THR A 224 24.37 -8.23 -12.90
N SER A 225 25.32 -8.46 -13.82
CA SER A 225 25.29 -7.92 -15.19
C SER A 225 24.11 -8.45 -16.02
N GLN A 226 23.77 -9.75 -15.87
CA GLN A 226 22.65 -10.34 -16.59
C GLN A 226 21.32 -9.85 -16.02
N PHE A 227 21.23 -9.69 -14.70
CA PHE A 227 20.08 -9.12 -14.04
C PHE A 227 19.77 -7.69 -14.54
N ILE A 228 20.79 -6.85 -14.62
CA ILE A 228 20.67 -5.48 -15.12
C ILE A 228 20.14 -5.48 -16.55
N LYS A 229 20.68 -6.35 -17.43
CA LYS A 229 20.21 -6.47 -18.82
C LYS A 229 18.78 -6.93 -18.94
N ASP A 230 18.39 -7.95 -18.16
CA ASP A 230 17.07 -8.57 -18.28
C ASP A 230 15.93 -7.69 -17.70
N TYR A 231 16.22 -6.87 -16.66
CA TYR A 231 15.20 -6.17 -15.90
C TYR A 231 15.27 -4.64 -15.97
N MET A 232 16.45 -4.06 -16.13
CA MET A 232 16.60 -2.61 -16.18
C MET A 232 16.67 -2.08 -17.63
N PHE A 233 17.15 -2.89 -18.57
CA PHE A 233 17.21 -2.56 -19.99
C PHE A 233 16.55 -3.67 -20.81
N PRO A 234 15.21 -3.81 -20.77
CA PRO A 234 14.54 -4.76 -21.62
C PRO A 234 14.80 -4.42 -23.07
N LYS A 235 15.16 -5.42 -23.89
CA LYS A 235 15.35 -5.29 -25.34
C LYS A 235 14.13 -4.59 -25.93
N SER A 236 14.34 -3.55 -26.74
CA SER A 236 13.29 -2.96 -27.53
C SER A 236 12.79 -4.01 -28.55
N LYS A 237 11.54 -3.91 -28.98
CA LYS A 237 10.97 -4.81 -30.02
C LYS A 237 11.66 -4.68 -31.39
N GLU A 238 12.60 -3.76 -31.53
CA GLU A 238 13.39 -3.50 -32.75
C GLU A 238 14.67 -4.31 -32.82
N ASP A 239 15.03 -5.06 -31.77
CA ASP A 239 16.25 -5.88 -31.71
C ASP A 239 15.99 -7.37 -32.07
N THR A 240 14.91 -7.69 -32.82
CA THR A 240 14.59 -9.03 -33.33
C THR A 240 14.54 -9.06 -34.83
#